data_185ddd9e0851de5a7ca1d0cc37bfa301
#
_entry.id   185ddd9e0851de5a7ca1d0cc37bfa301
#
_cell.length_a   1.000
_cell.length_b   1.000
_cell.length_c   1.000
_cell.angle_alpha   90.00
_cell.angle_beta   90.00
_cell.angle_gamma   90.00
#
_symmetry.space_group_name_H-M   'P 1'
#
loop_
_entity.id
_entity.type
_entity.pdbx_description
1 polymer ?
#
loop_
_entity_poly.entity_id
_entity_poly.type
_entity_poly.pdbx_seq_one_letter_code
_entity_poly.pdbx_strand_id
1 'polypeptide(L)'
;MARTTERRWIGWTLAAALLLVLACGGKDQPAPAAGAAGGAAAPASDLTPWEMEHGIGPVKEPLALGPVQHELAEDGEDLFETKCTACHKLDQRYVGPPLGGIAEKVKPEFVMNMMLNPQEMYTRHPVVKKLLAEYMTQMPNQGLTVDEARAVLEYLRTTTAPPATP
;
A
#
# COMPACT_ATOMS: atom_id res chain seq x y z
N MET A 1 -44.39 -17.33 32.96
CA MET A 1 -43.82 -18.41 33.80
C MET A 1 -42.38 -18.03 34.05
N ALA A 2 -42.14 -17.73 35.31
CA ALA A 2 -40.82 -17.31 35.85
C ALA A 2 -39.87 -18.49 35.97
N ARG A 3 -38.57 -18.21 35.85
CA ARG A 3 -37.58 -18.79 36.79
C ARG A 3 -36.26 -18.03 36.68
N THR A 4 -36.08 -17.21 37.70
CA THR A 4 -34.84 -16.72 38.28
C THR A 4 -33.96 -17.87 38.75
N THR A 5 -32.65 -17.77 38.60
CA THR A 5 -31.69 -18.36 39.52
C THR A 5 -30.50 -17.41 39.69
N GLU A 6 -30.52 -16.74 40.82
CA GLU A 6 -29.41 -16.12 41.50
C GLU A 6 -28.46 -17.19 42.07
N ARG A 7 -27.15 -16.92 42.10
CA ARG A 7 -26.16 -17.40 43.10
C ARG A 7 -24.90 -16.54 42.91
N ARG A 8 -24.66 -15.52 43.72
CA ARG A 8 -24.17 -15.43 45.14
C ARG A 8 -23.11 -16.48 45.48
N TRP A 9 -21.94 -15.99 45.78
CA TRP A 9 -21.03 -16.37 46.89
C TRP A 9 -19.76 -15.55 46.76
N ILE A 10 -19.55 -14.54 47.68
CA ILE A 10 -18.79 -14.56 48.94
C ILE A 10 -17.28 -14.77 48.61
N GLY A 11 -16.39 -13.79 48.63
CA GLY A 11 -15.92 -13.04 49.80
C GLY A 11 -14.87 -13.87 50.56
N TRP A 12 -13.59 -13.57 50.40
CA TRP A 12 -12.62 -13.88 51.45
C TRP A 12 -11.50 -12.82 51.49
N THR A 13 -11.33 -12.42 52.67
CA THR A 13 -10.60 -11.45 53.42
C THR A 13 -9.09 -11.66 53.45
N LEU A 14 -8.37 -10.54 53.49
CA LEU A 14 -7.22 -10.17 54.30
C LEU A 14 -6.17 -11.23 54.69
N ALA A 15 -4.92 -10.96 54.32
CA ALA A 15 -3.82 -11.03 55.30
C ALA A 15 -2.64 -10.15 54.81
N ALA A 16 -2.30 -9.24 55.69
CA ALA A 16 -1.12 -8.39 55.61
C ALA A 16 0.13 -9.18 55.98
N ALA A 17 1.22 -8.97 55.30
CA ALA A 17 2.55 -9.25 55.85
C ALA A 17 3.55 -8.19 55.34
N LEU A 18 3.88 -7.35 56.30
CA LEU A 18 4.91 -6.31 56.27
C LEU A 18 6.26 -7.00 56.51
N LEU A 19 7.22 -6.84 55.59
CA LEU A 19 8.64 -7.08 55.87
C LEU A 19 9.51 -6.03 55.21
N LEU A 20 9.96 -5.13 56.07
CA LEU A 20 11.07 -4.22 55.80
C LEU A 20 12.39 -5.02 55.70
N VAL A 21 13.14 -4.81 54.62
CA VAL A 21 14.57 -5.01 54.63
C VAL A 21 15.24 -3.77 54.02
N LEU A 22 15.88 -2.99 54.87
CA LEU A 22 16.87 -1.99 54.50
C LEU A 22 18.14 -2.73 54.08
N ALA A 23 18.67 -2.43 52.91
CA ALA A 23 20.09 -2.58 52.65
C ALA A 23 20.56 -1.44 51.71
N CYS A 24 21.36 -0.58 52.28
CA CYS A 24 22.16 0.44 51.59
C CYS A 24 23.19 -0.20 50.68
N GLY A 25 23.43 0.38 49.54
CA GLY A 25 24.55 0.05 48.70
C GLY A 25 24.57 0.94 47.47
N GLY A 26 25.07 2.15 47.60
CA GLY A 26 25.33 3.03 46.49
C GLY A 26 26.43 2.52 45.59
N LYS A 27 26.27 2.65 44.32
CA LYS A 27 27.37 2.82 43.33
C LYS A 27 26.85 3.70 42.22
N ASP A 28 27.54 4.80 42.04
CA ASP A 28 27.35 5.76 40.96
C ASP A 28 27.41 5.03 39.61
N GLN A 29 26.30 4.98 38.95
CA GLN A 29 26.23 4.57 37.56
C GLN A 29 25.98 5.81 36.71
N PRO A 30 26.90 6.21 35.88
CA PRO A 30 26.69 7.35 34.98
C PRO A 30 25.48 7.07 34.08
N ALA A 31 24.57 8.01 34.02
CA ALA A 31 23.45 8.00 33.11
C ALA A 31 23.92 7.77 31.68
N PRO A 32 23.35 6.81 30.95
CA PRO A 32 23.57 6.73 29.53
C PRO A 32 22.97 7.96 28.87
N ALA A 33 23.80 8.68 28.15
CA ALA A 33 23.46 9.80 27.31
C ALA A 33 22.22 9.46 26.47
N ALA A 34 21.32 10.43 26.36
CA ALA A 34 20.19 10.41 25.46
C ALA A 34 20.66 10.10 24.04
N GLY A 35 20.66 8.85 23.70
CA GLY A 35 20.88 8.35 22.36
C GLY A 35 19.69 8.67 21.50
N ALA A 36 19.96 9.30 20.40
CA ALA A 36 19.12 9.69 19.29
C ALA A 36 17.82 8.87 19.14
N ALA A 37 16.74 9.61 18.94
CA ALA A 37 15.49 9.07 18.46
C ALA A 37 15.74 8.19 17.24
N GLY A 38 15.76 6.87 17.46
CA GLY A 38 15.69 5.89 16.43
C GLY A 38 14.33 6.03 15.78
N GLY A 39 14.26 6.67 14.61
CA GLY A 39 13.11 6.59 13.74
C GLY A 39 12.80 5.10 13.60
N ALA A 40 11.55 4.72 13.87
CA ALA A 40 11.09 3.36 13.64
C ALA A 40 11.36 3.04 12.16
N ALA A 41 12.40 2.25 11.91
CA ALA A 41 12.66 1.71 10.60
C ALA A 41 11.42 0.93 10.21
N ALA A 42 10.73 1.35 9.16
CA ALA A 42 9.71 0.56 8.54
C ALA A 42 10.31 -0.84 8.30
N PRO A 43 9.52 -1.91 8.50
CA PRO A 43 10.01 -3.27 8.30
C PRO A 43 10.71 -3.31 6.94
N ALA A 44 11.97 -3.75 6.94
CA ALA A 44 12.77 -3.85 5.74
C ALA A 44 11.98 -4.72 4.75
N SER A 45 11.51 -4.11 3.68
CA SER A 45 10.86 -4.85 2.61
C SER A 45 11.96 -5.68 1.95
N ASP A 46 11.63 -6.93 1.61
CA ASP A 46 12.48 -7.82 0.82
C ASP A 46 12.64 -7.35 -0.63
N LEU A 47 12.18 -6.16 -0.94
CA LEU A 47 12.22 -5.53 -2.26
C LEU A 47 13.55 -4.83 -2.50
N THR A 48 14.03 -4.97 -3.71
CA THR A 48 15.15 -4.17 -4.21
C THR A 48 14.77 -2.69 -4.31
N PRO A 49 15.75 -1.74 -4.32
CA PRO A 49 15.46 -0.33 -4.58
C PRO A 49 14.68 -0.09 -5.87
N TRP A 50 14.97 -0.87 -6.92
CA TRP A 50 14.25 -0.84 -8.18
C TRP A 50 12.75 -1.21 -7.98
N GLU A 51 12.48 -2.35 -7.37
CA GLU A 51 11.12 -2.83 -7.14
C GLU A 51 10.30 -1.86 -6.25
N MET A 52 10.96 -1.19 -5.32
CA MET A 52 10.32 -0.16 -4.48
C MET A 52 9.85 1.06 -5.26
N GLU A 53 10.55 1.45 -6.31
CA GLU A 53 10.24 2.63 -7.12
C GLU A 53 9.40 2.27 -8.36
N HIS A 54 9.71 1.15 -9.00
CA HIS A 54 9.16 0.76 -10.30
C HIS A 54 8.18 -0.42 -10.24
N GLY A 55 7.90 -0.93 -9.04
CA GLY A 55 7.01 -2.06 -8.85
C GLY A 55 7.64 -3.42 -9.18
N ILE A 56 6.84 -4.46 -8.95
CA ILE A 56 7.24 -5.86 -9.09
C ILE A 56 6.55 -6.45 -10.32
N GLY A 57 7.33 -6.85 -11.31
CA GLY A 57 6.76 -7.40 -12.53
C GLY A 57 7.77 -7.66 -13.63
N PRO A 58 7.31 -7.87 -14.85
CA PRO A 58 8.19 -8.18 -15.98
C PRO A 58 8.99 -6.97 -16.49
N VAL A 59 8.56 -5.73 -16.21
CA VAL A 59 9.29 -4.52 -16.59
C VAL A 59 10.38 -4.27 -15.55
N LYS A 60 11.64 -4.57 -15.90
CA LYS A 60 12.79 -4.54 -14.98
C LYS A 60 13.83 -3.48 -15.34
N GLU A 61 13.59 -2.73 -16.38
CA GLU A 61 14.50 -1.70 -16.88
C GLU A 61 13.72 -0.41 -17.17
N PRO A 62 14.39 0.76 -17.12
CA PRO A 62 13.73 2.03 -17.43
C PRO A 62 13.15 2.03 -18.84
N LEU A 63 11.91 2.49 -18.94
CA LEU A 63 11.27 2.66 -20.25
C LEU A 63 11.79 3.93 -20.93
N ALA A 64 12.30 3.76 -22.15
CA ALA A 64 12.62 4.90 -23.00
C ALA A 64 11.33 5.54 -23.54
N LEU A 65 10.78 6.51 -22.80
CA LEU A 65 9.58 7.23 -23.19
C LEU A 65 9.98 8.53 -23.92
N GLY A 66 9.58 8.59 -25.20
CA GLY A 66 9.60 9.83 -25.98
C GLY A 66 8.29 10.63 -25.85
N PRO A 67 7.98 11.52 -26.82
CA PRO A 67 6.64 12.09 -26.95
C PRO A 67 5.57 10.99 -27.01
N VAL A 68 4.34 11.33 -26.59
CA VAL A 68 3.20 10.40 -26.66
C VAL A 68 3.02 9.89 -28.09
N GLN A 69 2.89 8.59 -28.23
CA GLN A 69 2.62 7.94 -29.51
C GLN A 69 1.10 7.83 -29.67
N HIS A 70 0.50 8.72 -30.48
CA HIS A 70 -0.95 8.85 -30.57
C HIS A 70 -1.66 7.59 -31.06
N GLU A 71 -1.14 6.92 -32.09
CA GLU A 71 -1.72 5.65 -32.59
C GLU A 71 -1.73 4.58 -31.48
N LEU A 72 -0.63 4.46 -30.76
CA LEU A 72 -0.54 3.51 -29.64
C LEU A 72 -1.45 3.91 -28.47
N ALA A 73 -1.68 5.20 -28.26
CA ALA A 73 -2.59 5.69 -27.25
C ALA A 73 -4.07 5.42 -27.61
N GLU A 74 -4.44 5.45 -28.89
CA GLU A 74 -5.77 5.04 -29.36
C GLU A 74 -6.03 3.56 -29.10
N ASP A 75 -5.08 2.68 -29.42
CA ASP A 75 -5.16 1.25 -29.07
C ASP A 75 -5.27 1.07 -27.54
N GLY A 76 -4.55 1.88 -26.79
CA GLY A 76 -4.59 1.88 -25.34
C GLY A 76 -5.92 2.35 -24.75
N GLU A 77 -6.61 3.29 -25.41
CA GLU A 77 -7.95 3.74 -25.04
C GLU A 77 -8.98 2.61 -25.18
N ASP A 78 -8.96 1.91 -26.30
CA ASP A 78 -9.85 0.77 -26.54
C ASP A 78 -9.64 -0.34 -25.50
N LEU A 79 -8.38 -0.62 -25.17
CA LEU A 79 -8.04 -1.57 -24.11
C LEU A 79 -8.50 -1.07 -22.72
N PHE A 80 -8.33 0.20 -22.44
CA PHE A 80 -8.78 0.80 -21.20
C PHE A 80 -10.31 0.73 -21.06
N GLU A 81 -11.03 1.07 -22.12
CA GLU A 81 -12.49 1.01 -22.12
C GLU A 81 -13.00 -0.40 -21.85
N THR A 82 -12.39 -1.40 -22.47
CA THR A 82 -12.86 -2.79 -22.37
C THR A 82 -12.43 -3.50 -21.09
N LYS A 83 -11.24 -3.20 -20.58
CA LYS A 83 -10.62 -3.96 -19.48
C LYS A 83 -10.55 -3.19 -18.13
N CYS A 84 -10.59 -1.85 -18.15
CA CYS A 84 -10.28 -1.05 -16.96
C CYS A 84 -11.49 -0.27 -16.43
N THR A 85 -12.41 0.19 -17.30
CA THR A 85 -13.51 1.10 -16.92
C THR A 85 -14.54 0.49 -15.98
N ALA A 86 -14.61 -0.85 -15.90
CA ALA A 86 -15.45 -1.54 -14.92
C ALA A 86 -15.05 -1.23 -13.47
N CYS A 87 -13.75 -0.90 -13.24
CA CYS A 87 -13.22 -0.64 -11.91
C CYS A 87 -12.56 0.73 -11.77
N HIS A 88 -12.07 1.33 -12.83
CA HIS A 88 -11.38 2.63 -12.80
C HIS A 88 -12.10 3.71 -13.59
N LYS A 89 -12.04 4.94 -13.08
CA LYS A 89 -12.40 6.16 -13.81
C LYS A 89 -11.15 7.04 -13.87
N LEU A 90 -11.14 7.99 -14.80
CA LEU A 90 -10.02 8.93 -14.91
C LEU A 90 -10.11 10.04 -13.86
N ASP A 91 -11.30 10.48 -13.54
CA ASP A 91 -11.60 11.71 -12.80
C ASP A 91 -12.07 11.49 -11.35
N GLN A 92 -12.47 10.29 -10.99
CA GLN A 92 -13.06 10.03 -9.68
C GLN A 92 -12.74 8.64 -9.13
N ARG A 93 -12.82 8.52 -7.80
CA ARG A 93 -12.82 7.23 -7.12
C ARG A 93 -14.03 6.41 -7.53
N TYR A 94 -13.82 5.17 -7.88
CA TYR A 94 -14.87 4.19 -8.18
C TYR A 94 -14.62 2.89 -7.39
N VAL A 95 -14.49 1.75 -8.02
CA VAL A 95 -14.03 0.51 -7.36
C VAL A 95 -12.55 0.64 -7.01
N GLY A 96 -11.75 1.16 -7.94
CA GLY A 96 -10.33 1.49 -7.77
C GLY A 96 -10.07 3.00 -7.72
N PRO A 97 -8.79 3.39 -7.63
CA PRO A 97 -8.37 4.79 -7.69
C PRO A 97 -8.64 5.42 -9.05
N PRO A 98 -8.81 6.76 -9.10
CA PRO A 98 -8.80 7.50 -10.37
C PRO A 98 -7.44 7.41 -11.04
N LEU A 99 -7.43 7.24 -12.36
CA LEU A 99 -6.20 7.03 -13.13
C LEU A 99 -5.78 8.24 -13.97
N GLY A 100 -6.59 9.30 -14.06
CA GLY A 100 -6.20 10.54 -14.73
C GLY A 100 -4.93 11.14 -14.12
N GLY A 101 -3.95 11.45 -14.97
CA GLY A 101 -2.65 11.97 -14.55
C GLY A 101 -1.80 11.01 -13.73
N ILE A 102 -2.10 9.71 -13.73
CA ILE A 102 -1.31 8.72 -12.97
C ILE A 102 0.13 8.65 -13.48
N ALA A 103 0.33 8.79 -14.79
CA ALA A 103 1.64 8.75 -15.43
C ALA A 103 2.58 9.90 -15.02
N GLU A 104 2.03 10.96 -14.42
CA GLU A 104 2.81 12.08 -13.86
C GLU A 104 3.18 11.83 -12.38
N LYS A 105 2.45 10.97 -11.70
CA LYS A 105 2.56 10.76 -10.24
C LYS A 105 3.42 9.56 -9.86
N VAL A 106 3.47 8.54 -10.70
CA VAL A 106 4.25 7.32 -10.45
C VAL A 106 5.08 6.96 -11.67
N LYS A 107 6.10 6.17 -11.46
CA LYS A 107 6.96 5.70 -12.56
C LYS A 107 6.16 4.87 -13.57
N PRO A 108 6.43 5.05 -14.87
CA PRO A 108 5.73 4.31 -15.93
C PRO A 108 5.87 2.80 -15.79
N GLU A 109 7.03 2.33 -15.35
CA GLU A 109 7.27 0.91 -15.10
C GLU A 109 6.36 0.38 -13.96
N PHE A 110 6.12 1.21 -12.92
CA PHE A 110 5.20 0.87 -11.84
C PHE A 110 3.77 0.68 -12.37
N VAL A 111 3.32 1.59 -13.24
CA VAL A 111 1.99 1.49 -13.86
C VAL A 111 1.88 0.19 -14.67
N MET A 112 2.88 -0.10 -15.51
CA MET A 112 2.89 -1.34 -16.29
C MET A 112 2.98 -2.59 -15.41
N ASN A 113 3.87 -2.60 -14.41
CA ASN A 113 4.00 -3.74 -13.51
C ASN A 113 2.73 -3.98 -12.68
N MET A 114 1.99 -2.92 -12.32
CA MET A 114 0.70 -3.08 -11.66
C MET A 114 -0.35 -3.75 -12.54
N MET A 115 -0.35 -3.48 -13.84
CA MET A 115 -1.25 -4.12 -14.81
C MET A 115 -0.85 -5.58 -15.11
N LEU A 116 0.46 -5.84 -15.18
CA LEU A 116 1.00 -7.14 -15.61
C LEU A 116 1.14 -8.15 -14.47
N ASN A 117 1.36 -7.69 -13.24
CA ASN A 117 1.61 -8.57 -12.08
C ASN A 117 0.95 -8.04 -10.79
N PRO A 118 -0.36 -7.77 -10.78
CA PRO A 118 -1.03 -7.17 -9.62
C PRO A 118 -0.94 -8.06 -8.37
N GLN A 119 -0.97 -9.39 -8.49
CA GLN A 119 -0.98 -10.30 -7.35
C GLN A 119 0.29 -10.18 -6.51
N GLU A 120 1.46 -10.15 -7.12
CA GLU A 120 2.71 -10.00 -6.39
C GLU A 120 2.87 -8.59 -5.81
N MET A 121 2.37 -7.58 -6.53
CA MET A 121 2.30 -6.21 -6.03
C MET A 121 1.49 -6.13 -4.72
N TYR A 122 0.33 -6.77 -4.61
CA TYR A 122 -0.46 -6.81 -3.37
C TYR A 122 0.23 -7.52 -2.22
N THR A 123 0.96 -8.58 -2.50
CA THR A 123 1.57 -9.38 -1.46
C THR A 123 2.87 -8.79 -0.91
N ARG A 124 3.60 -8.02 -1.72
CA ARG A 124 4.94 -7.56 -1.37
C ARG A 124 5.08 -6.04 -1.33
N HIS A 125 4.46 -5.30 -2.28
CA HIS A 125 4.72 -3.87 -2.42
C HIS A 125 3.97 -3.02 -1.38
N PRO A 126 4.66 -2.21 -0.53
CA PRO A 126 4.03 -1.52 0.59
C PRO A 126 2.99 -0.47 0.16
N VAL A 127 3.21 0.22 -0.97
CA VAL A 127 2.25 1.19 -1.51
C VAL A 127 0.97 0.48 -1.94
N VAL A 128 1.09 -0.68 -2.62
CA VAL A 128 -0.07 -1.44 -3.12
C VAL A 128 -0.83 -2.10 -1.97
N LYS A 129 -0.15 -2.53 -0.91
CA LYS A 129 -0.79 -2.98 0.33
C LYS A 129 -1.65 -1.87 0.97
N LYS A 130 -1.18 -0.62 0.96
CA LYS A 130 -1.98 0.52 1.44
C LYS A 130 -3.20 0.78 0.57
N LEU A 131 -3.03 0.71 -0.76
CA LEU A 131 -4.15 0.82 -1.69
C LEU A 131 -5.18 -0.29 -1.47
N LEU A 132 -4.72 -1.53 -1.26
CA LEU A 132 -5.63 -2.64 -0.93
C LEU A 132 -6.41 -2.38 0.35
N ALA A 133 -5.78 -1.86 1.38
CA ALA A 133 -6.45 -1.51 2.63
C ALA A 133 -7.45 -0.35 2.47
N GLU A 134 -7.15 0.60 1.59
CA GLU A 134 -8.01 1.75 1.32
C GLU A 134 -9.23 1.40 0.45
N TYR A 135 -9.01 0.62 -0.61
CA TYR A 135 -10.06 0.29 -1.58
C TYR A 135 -10.79 -1.02 -1.29
N MET A 136 -10.24 -1.86 -0.40
CA MET A 136 -10.80 -3.16 0.00
C MET A 136 -11.09 -4.09 -1.18
N THR A 137 -10.42 -3.87 -2.31
CA THR A 137 -10.63 -4.60 -3.57
C THR A 137 -9.29 -4.84 -4.25
N GLN A 138 -9.09 -6.05 -4.72
CA GLN A 138 -7.91 -6.42 -5.50
C GLN A 138 -8.18 -6.18 -6.99
N MET A 139 -7.20 -5.61 -7.68
CA MET A 139 -7.19 -5.58 -9.15
C MET A 139 -6.89 -6.98 -9.67
N PRO A 140 -7.79 -7.61 -10.44
CA PRO A 140 -7.49 -8.89 -11.07
C PRO A 140 -6.46 -8.70 -12.20
N ASN A 141 -5.71 -9.76 -12.50
CA ASN A 141 -4.85 -9.75 -13.68
C ASN A 141 -5.72 -9.69 -14.94
N GLN A 142 -5.50 -8.70 -15.79
CA GLN A 142 -6.28 -8.44 -16.99
C GLN A 142 -5.80 -9.28 -18.20
N GLY A 143 -4.74 -10.08 -18.04
CA GLY A 143 -4.18 -10.90 -19.10
C GLY A 143 -3.56 -10.09 -20.24
N LEU A 144 -3.08 -8.89 -19.94
CA LEU A 144 -2.41 -8.04 -20.91
C LEU A 144 -1.01 -8.59 -21.25
N THR A 145 -0.63 -8.46 -22.51
CA THR A 145 0.76 -8.55 -22.94
C THR A 145 1.53 -7.29 -22.52
N VAL A 146 2.86 -7.32 -22.62
CA VAL A 146 3.69 -6.13 -22.34
C VAL A 146 3.38 -5.01 -23.33
N ASP A 147 3.12 -5.33 -24.59
CA ASP A 147 2.79 -4.33 -25.62
C ASP A 147 1.41 -3.69 -25.37
N GLU A 148 0.41 -4.50 -25.00
CA GLU A 148 -0.91 -3.96 -24.62
C GLU A 148 -0.84 -3.10 -23.34
N ALA A 149 -0.08 -3.51 -22.33
CA ALA A 149 0.15 -2.68 -21.16
C ALA A 149 0.88 -1.37 -21.50
N ARG A 150 1.78 -1.41 -22.50
CA ARG A 150 2.43 -0.21 -23.02
C ARG A 150 1.44 0.70 -23.75
N ALA A 151 0.52 0.17 -24.52
CA ALA A 151 -0.54 0.93 -25.19
C ALA A 151 -1.42 1.65 -24.14
N VAL A 152 -1.90 0.93 -23.13
CA VAL A 152 -2.65 1.51 -22.01
C VAL A 152 -1.85 2.61 -21.28
N LEU A 153 -0.55 2.42 -21.08
CA LEU A 153 0.31 3.45 -20.50
C LEU A 153 0.36 4.70 -21.38
N GLU A 154 0.48 4.56 -22.72
CA GLU A 154 0.47 5.70 -23.65
C GLU A 154 -0.86 6.46 -23.57
N TYR A 155 -1.99 5.77 -23.51
CA TYR A 155 -3.29 6.40 -23.28
C TYR A 155 -3.30 7.17 -21.94
N LEU A 156 -2.88 6.56 -20.85
CA LEU A 156 -2.84 7.22 -19.53
C LEU A 156 -1.90 8.44 -19.51
N ARG A 157 -0.90 8.50 -20.36
CA ARG A 157 -0.02 9.68 -20.55
C ARG A 157 -0.72 10.83 -21.24
N THR A 158 -1.81 10.60 -21.97
CA THR A 158 -2.64 11.68 -22.55
C THR A 158 -3.60 12.28 -21.54
N THR A 159 -3.87 11.59 -20.43
CA THR A 159 -4.86 11.99 -19.43
C THR A 159 -4.27 12.96 -18.42
N THR A 160 -5.08 13.87 -17.91
CA THR A 160 -4.70 14.81 -16.86
C THR A 160 -5.27 14.41 -15.50
N ALA A 161 -4.63 14.84 -14.42
CA ALA A 161 -5.17 14.63 -13.10
C ALA A 161 -6.53 15.34 -12.94
N PRO A 162 -7.51 14.73 -12.25
CA PRO A 162 -8.73 15.41 -11.89
C PRO A 162 -8.42 16.64 -11.04
N PRO A 163 -9.24 17.70 -11.11
CA PRO A 163 -9.07 18.85 -10.25
C PRO A 163 -9.11 18.39 -8.78
N ALA A 164 -8.24 19.00 -7.97
CA ALA A 164 -8.25 18.70 -6.53
C ALA A 164 -9.65 19.01 -5.97
N THR A 165 -10.27 18.02 -5.36
CA THR A 165 -11.55 18.23 -4.66
C THR A 165 -11.26 19.09 -3.42
N PRO A 166 -11.98 20.18 -3.21
CA PRO A 166 -11.78 21.09 -2.08
C PRO A 166 -12.04 20.42 -0.72
#